data_cd6c95c63e2528f90ae0e8e8594c74ef
#
_entry.id   cd6c95c63e2528f90ae0e8e8594c74ef
#
_cell.length_a   1.000
_cell.length_b   1.000
_cell.length_c   1.000
_cell.angle_alpha   90.00
_cell.angle_beta   90.00
_cell.angle_gamma   90.00
#
_symmetry.space_group_name_H-M   'P 1'
#
loop_
_entity.id
_entity.type
_entity.pdbx_description
1 polymer ?
#
loop_
_entity_poly.entity_id
_entity_poly.type
_entity_poly.pdbx_seq_one_letter_code
_entity_poly.pdbx_strand_id
1 'polypeptide(L)'
;MTLRKRAEELGIRYFLVSFSDLMGTSRAKLVPAQAMDEVCEVGAAFAGFAAWLDMTPADPDIFAIPDPDSLIPLPWKPEIGWLAADVWMNGQPLAQAPRQVLKRTLGKAATRGYELRTGVECEFFLLTP
;
A
#
# COMPACT_ATOMS: atom_id res chain seq x y z
N MET A 1 -19.32 -0.77 0.03
CA MET A 1 -19.15 -1.37 -1.33
C MET A 1 -17.79 -2.02 -1.36
N THR A 2 -17.67 -3.31 -1.76
CA THR A 2 -16.40 -4.02 -1.79
C THR A 2 -15.52 -3.53 -2.93
N LEU A 3 -14.19 -3.73 -2.83
CA LEU A 3 -13.25 -3.40 -3.91
C LEU A 3 -13.56 -4.18 -5.20
N ARG A 4 -13.99 -5.42 -5.07
CA ARG A 4 -14.43 -6.23 -6.21
C ARG A 4 -15.59 -5.58 -6.97
N LYS A 5 -16.62 -5.11 -6.27
CA LYS A 5 -17.74 -4.41 -6.89
C LYS A 5 -17.32 -3.08 -7.53
N ARG A 6 -16.43 -2.33 -6.86
CA ARG A 6 -15.85 -1.11 -7.47
C ARG A 6 -15.04 -1.41 -8.73
N ALA A 7 -14.33 -2.55 -8.75
CA ALA A 7 -13.59 -2.98 -9.93
C ALA A 7 -14.52 -3.25 -11.12
N GLU A 8 -15.66 -3.93 -10.90
CA GLU A 8 -16.66 -4.20 -11.93
C GLU A 8 -17.23 -2.89 -12.51
N GLU A 9 -17.58 -1.93 -11.65
CA GLU A 9 -18.13 -0.62 -12.06
C GLU A 9 -17.11 0.24 -12.84
N LEU A 10 -15.82 0.14 -12.50
CA LEU A 10 -14.75 0.94 -13.09
C LEU A 10 -14.00 0.22 -14.23
N GLY A 11 -14.35 -1.03 -14.54
CA GLY A 11 -13.64 -1.83 -15.54
C GLY A 11 -12.22 -2.24 -15.12
N ILE A 12 -11.92 -2.24 -13.81
CA ILE A 12 -10.64 -2.64 -13.26
C ILE A 12 -10.53 -4.17 -13.29
N ARG A 13 -9.46 -4.69 -13.87
CA ARG A 13 -9.16 -6.11 -13.98
C ARG A 13 -8.12 -6.57 -12.96
N TYR A 14 -7.23 -5.65 -12.55
CA TYR A 14 -6.14 -5.93 -11.62
C TYR A 14 -5.99 -4.78 -10.63
N PHE A 15 -5.49 -5.10 -9.44
CA PHE A 15 -5.08 -4.11 -8.46
C PHE A 15 -3.59 -4.17 -8.20
N LEU A 16 -2.94 -3.03 -8.17
CA LEU A 16 -1.56 -2.86 -7.75
C LEU A 16 -1.56 -2.53 -6.26
N VAL A 17 -1.45 -3.58 -5.42
CA VAL A 17 -1.39 -3.44 -3.95
C VAL A 17 0.02 -3.01 -3.57
N SER A 18 0.18 -1.79 -3.06
CA SER A 18 1.46 -1.11 -2.93
C SER A 18 1.72 -0.58 -1.52
N PHE A 19 2.98 -0.67 -1.07
CA PHE A 19 3.47 -0.02 0.14
C PHE A 19 4.87 0.55 -0.09
N SER A 20 5.32 1.47 0.77
CA SER A 20 6.68 2.01 0.73
C SER A 20 7.57 1.24 1.71
N ASP A 21 8.79 0.92 1.27
CA ASP A 21 9.84 0.37 2.13
C ASP A 21 10.59 1.47 2.92
N LEU A 22 11.59 1.09 3.74
CA LEU A 22 12.35 2.05 4.56
C LEU A 22 13.25 2.98 3.74
N MET A 23 13.51 2.65 2.47
CA MET A 23 14.29 3.48 1.54
C MET A 23 13.39 4.42 0.72
N GLY A 24 12.07 4.40 0.94
CA GLY A 24 11.10 5.18 0.19
C GLY A 24 10.70 4.55 -1.16
N THR A 25 11.19 3.35 -1.47
CA THR A 25 10.82 2.66 -2.71
C THR A 25 9.43 2.07 -2.61
N SER A 26 8.62 2.28 -3.64
CA SER A 26 7.32 1.65 -3.76
C SER A 26 7.46 0.17 -4.13
N ARG A 27 6.95 -0.69 -3.27
CA ARG A 27 6.82 -2.14 -3.49
C ARG A 27 5.39 -2.45 -3.84
N ALA A 28 5.18 -3.35 -4.78
CA ALA A 28 3.82 -3.68 -5.18
C ALA A 28 3.69 -5.13 -5.67
N LYS A 29 2.47 -5.64 -5.56
CA LYS A 29 2.04 -6.89 -6.18
C LYS A 29 0.80 -6.64 -7.00
N LEU A 30 0.79 -7.16 -8.23
CA LEU A 30 -0.38 -7.12 -9.09
C LEU A 30 -1.30 -8.29 -8.72
N VAL A 31 -2.55 -7.98 -8.36
CA VAL A 31 -3.55 -8.93 -7.87
C VAL A 31 -4.77 -8.87 -8.79
N PRO A 32 -5.30 -10.01 -9.29
CA PRO A 32 -6.55 -10.03 -10.05
C PRO A 32 -7.73 -9.53 -9.22
N ALA A 33 -8.64 -8.79 -9.84
CA ALA A 33 -9.82 -8.24 -9.15
C ALA A 33 -10.67 -9.31 -8.46
N GLN A 34 -10.69 -10.54 -9.01
CA GLN A 34 -11.42 -11.67 -8.43
C GLN A 34 -10.88 -12.15 -7.07
N ALA A 35 -9.58 -11.93 -6.80
CA ALA A 35 -8.93 -12.31 -5.54
C ALA A 35 -9.02 -11.22 -4.45
N MET A 36 -9.61 -10.06 -4.74
CA MET A 36 -9.54 -8.91 -3.83
C MET A 36 -10.31 -9.10 -2.53
N ASP A 37 -11.37 -9.88 -2.51
CA ASP A 37 -12.11 -10.13 -1.27
C ASP A 37 -11.19 -10.86 -0.26
N GLU A 38 -10.47 -11.90 -0.70
CA GLU A 38 -9.48 -12.62 0.10
C GLU A 38 -8.30 -11.71 0.49
N VAL A 39 -7.76 -10.93 -0.45
CA VAL A 39 -6.61 -10.04 -0.19
C VAL A 39 -6.97 -8.90 0.77
N CYS A 40 -8.23 -8.47 0.83
CA CYS A 40 -8.68 -7.51 1.86
C CYS A 40 -8.69 -8.11 3.27
N GLU A 41 -8.90 -9.43 3.39
CA GLU A 41 -8.95 -10.12 4.67
C GLU A 41 -7.56 -10.53 5.17
N VAL A 42 -6.76 -11.15 4.29
CA VAL A 42 -5.46 -11.75 4.67
C VAL A 42 -4.25 -10.96 4.20
N GLY A 43 -4.40 -10.08 3.22
CA GLY A 43 -3.31 -9.30 2.62
C GLY A 43 -2.62 -10.01 1.46
N ALA A 44 -1.87 -9.24 0.67
CA ALA A 44 -0.96 -9.76 -0.34
C ALA A 44 0.38 -10.11 0.32
N ALA A 45 0.83 -11.37 0.23
CA ALA A 45 2.05 -11.84 0.88
C ALA A 45 3.31 -11.34 0.18
N PHE A 46 4.34 -10.99 0.97
CA PHE A 46 5.69 -10.65 0.52
C PHE A 46 6.72 -11.27 1.46
N ALA A 47 7.89 -11.63 0.92
CA ALA A 47 9.05 -11.96 1.75
C ALA A 47 9.59 -10.66 2.40
N GLY A 48 9.46 -10.53 3.70
CA GLY A 48 9.76 -9.30 4.44
C GLY A 48 11.20 -8.83 4.28
N PHE A 49 12.17 -9.75 4.25
CA PHE A 49 13.58 -9.41 4.05
C PHE A 49 13.85 -8.81 2.67
N ALA A 50 13.15 -9.27 1.63
CA ALA A 50 13.28 -8.74 0.28
C ALA A 50 12.55 -7.40 0.08
N ALA A 51 11.68 -7.03 1.01
CA ALA A 51 10.89 -5.80 0.99
C ALA A 51 11.57 -4.62 1.71
N TRP A 52 12.84 -4.76 2.15
CA TRP A 52 13.62 -3.71 2.81
C TRP A 52 12.90 -3.05 4.01
N LEU A 53 12.39 -3.89 4.91
CA LEU A 53 11.68 -3.48 6.12
C LEU A 53 12.46 -3.86 7.41
N ASP A 54 13.79 -3.89 7.34
CA ASP A 54 14.70 -4.26 8.45
C ASP A 54 14.37 -5.66 8.98
N MET A 55 14.32 -6.63 8.06
CA MET A 55 14.01 -8.02 8.32
C MET A 55 15.07 -8.95 7.74
N THR A 56 15.12 -10.17 8.25
CA THR A 56 16.04 -11.22 7.83
C THR A 56 15.30 -12.37 7.16
N PRO A 57 15.97 -13.31 6.46
CA PRO A 57 15.34 -14.50 5.91
C PRO A 57 14.73 -15.46 6.97
N ALA A 58 15.06 -15.26 8.26
CA ALA A 58 14.46 -16.03 9.36
C ALA A 58 13.12 -15.48 9.83
N ASP A 59 12.78 -14.24 9.43
CA ASP A 59 11.50 -13.62 9.77
C ASP A 59 10.37 -14.16 8.89
N PRO A 60 9.14 -14.22 9.40
CA PRO A 60 7.97 -14.64 8.62
C PRO A 60 7.68 -13.70 7.44
N ASP A 61 6.86 -14.18 6.51
CA ASP A 61 6.27 -13.33 5.48
C ASP A 61 5.43 -12.21 6.08
N ILE A 62 5.42 -11.09 5.37
CA ILE A 62 4.56 -9.95 5.65
C ILE A 62 3.36 -9.93 4.71
N PHE A 63 2.29 -9.29 5.13
CA PHE A 63 1.03 -9.20 4.40
C PHE A 63 0.67 -7.73 4.19
N ALA A 64 0.53 -7.32 2.94
CA ALA A 64 0.09 -5.99 2.56
C ALA A 64 -1.44 -5.97 2.46
N ILE A 65 -2.10 -5.39 3.45
CA ILE A 65 -3.56 -5.26 3.50
C ILE A 65 -3.95 -3.95 2.82
N PRO A 66 -4.70 -3.99 1.71
CA PRO A 66 -5.04 -2.79 0.95
C PRO A 66 -5.99 -1.88 1.73
N ASP A 67 -5.80 -0.57 1.56
CA ASP A 67 -6.71 0.47 2.02
C ASP A 67 -7.71 0.79 0.91
N PRO A 68 -8.99 0.40 1.02
CA PRO A 68 -9.99 0.60 -0.03
C PRO A 68 -10.26 2.07 -0.39
N ASP A 69 -10.01 2.97 0.55
CA ASP A 69 -10.25 4.41 0.35
C ASP A 69 -9.13 5.08 -0.48
N SER A 70 -8.01 4.37 -0.67
CA SER A 70 -6.87 4.85 -1.47
C SER A 70 -6.97 4.51 -2.95
N LEU A 71 -8.04 3.88 -3.42
CA LEU A 71 -8.16 3.42 -4.81
C LEU A 71 -8.05 4.55 -5.83
N ILE A 72 -7.07 4.42 -6.72
CA ILE A 72 -6.86 5.30 -7.88
C ILE A 72 -6.73 4.43 -9.14
N PRO A 73 -7.67 4.49 -10.10
CA PRO A 73 -7.45 3.91 -11.42
C PRO A 73 -6.26 4.59 -12.10
N LEU A 74 -5.32 3.83 -12.66
CA LEU A 74 -4.15 4.42 -13.30
C LEU A 74 -4.56 5.16 -14.58
N PRO A 75 -4.27 6.47 -14.74
CA PRO A 75 -4.73 7.24 -15.89
C PRO A 75 -4.25 6.69 -17.25
N TRP A 76 -3.05 6.10 -17.28
CA TRP A 76 -2.44 5.51 -18.49
C TRP A 76 -2.76 4.03 -18.70
N LYS A 77 -3.39 3.39 -17.71
CA LYS A 77 -3.78 1.97 -17.75
C LYS A 77 -5.00 1.72 -16.86
N PRO A 78 -6.18 2.22 -17.25
CA PRO A 78 -7.37 2.29 -16.38
C PRO A 78 -7.90 0.93 -15.93
N GLU A 79 -7.52 -0.17 -16.60
CA GLU A 79 -7.80 -1.53 -16.15
C GLU A 79 -7.00 -1.97 -14.91
N ILE A 80 -6.08 -1.11 -14.41
CA ILE A 80 -5.36 -1.31 -13.17
C ILE A 80 -5.75 -0.24 -12.16
N GLY A 81 -6.22 -0.68 -10.98
CA GLY A 81 -6.42 0.18 -9.81
C GLY A 81 -5.19 0.13 -8.89
N TRP A 82 -4.62 1.27 -8.54
CA TRP A 82 -3.58 1.36 -7.51
C TRP A 82 -4.23 1.48 -6.12
N LEU A 83 -3.65 0.78 -5.14
CA LEU A 83 -4.07 0.80 -3.73
C LEU A 83 -2.84 0.94 -2.83
N ALA A 84 -2.90 1.88 -1.89
CA ALA A 84 -1.98 1.86 -0.76
C ALA A 84 -2.32 0.70 0.18
N ALA A 85 -1.31 0.11 0.79
CA ALA A 85 -1.50 -0.99 1.73
C ALA A 85 -0.77 -0.76 3.05
N ASP A 86 -1.37 -1.28 4.11
CA ASP A 86 -0.75 -1.40 5.43
C ASP A 86 -0.05 -2.75 5.55
N VAL A 87 1.19 -2.74 6.06
CA VAL A 87 1.98 -3.97 6.21
C VAL A 87 1.74 -4.59 7.58
N TRP A 88 1.44 -5.89 7.59
CA TRP A 88 1.17 -6.69 8.77
C TRP A 88 2.11 -7.91 8.83
N MET A 89 2.39 -8.38 10.03
CA MET A 89 3.13 -9.62 10.30
C MET A 89 2.56 -10.28 11.54
N ASN A 90 2.37 -11.60 11.51
CA ASN A 90 1.80 -12.37 12.62
C ASN A 90 0.48 -11.78 13.17
N GLY A 91 -0.40 -11.29 12.29
CA GLY A 91 -1.70 -10.74 12.67
C GLY A 91 -1.63 -9.36 13.35
N GLN A 92 -0.48 -8.68 13.31
CA GLN A 92 -0.29 -7.35 13.88
C GLN A 92 0.32 -6.39 12.85
N PRO A 93 0.01 -5.08 12.93
CA PRO A 93 0.68 -4.08 12.11
C PRO A 93 2.20 -4.12 12.31
N LEU A 94 2.97 -4.14 11.23
CA LEU A 94 4.43 -4.13 11.28
C LEU A 94 4.92 -2.76 11.74
N ALA A 95 5.47 -2.69 12.97
CA ALA A 95 5.72 -1.43 13.68
C ALA A 95 6.67 -0.47 12.95
N GLN A 96 7.67 -1.00 12.22
CA GLN A 96 8.65 -0.20 11.46
C GLN A 96 8.17 0.18 10.05
N ALA A 97 7.07 -0.38 9.53
CA ALA A 97 6.58 -0.02 8.21
C ALA A 97 6.24 1.47 8.13
N PRO A 98 6.73 2.22 7.11
CA PRO A 98 6.62 3.68 7.05
C PRO A 98 5.18 4.20 7.19
N ARG A 99 4.21 3.58 6.52
CA ARG A 99 2.81 3.97 6.63
C ARG A 99 2.24 3.76 8.04
N GLN A 100 2.69 2.70 8.76
CA GLN A 100 2.29 2.47 10.15
C GLN A 100 2.90 3.50 11.11
N VAL A 101 4.17 3.89 10.87
CA VAL A 101 4.81 4.97 11.62
C VAL A 101 4.04 6.28 11.44
N LEU A 102 3.70 6.63 10.19
CA LEU A 102 2.93 7.82 9.87
C LEU A 102 1.56 7.80 10.56
N LYS A 103 0.78 6.73 10.45
CA LYS A 103 -0.53 6.59 11.09
C LYS A 103 -0.46 6.78 12.61
N ARG A 104 0.52 6.16 13.27
CA ARG A 104 0.73 6.34 14.72
C ARG A 104 1.08 7.78 15.09
N THR A 105 1.90 8.44 14.28
CA THR A 105 2.31 9.83 14.50
C THR A 105 1.14 10.79 14.32
N LEU A 106 0.34 10.58 13.27
CA LEU A 106 -0.89 11.35 13.03
C LEU A 106 -1.90 11.16 14.16
N GLY A 107 -2.07 9.94 14.66
CA GLY A 107 -2.93 9.66 15.80
C GLY A 107 -2.47 10.44 17.06
N LYS A 108 -1.16 10.45 17.35
CA LYS A 108 -0.60 11.23 18.47
C LYS A 108 -0.77 12.74 18.28
N ALA A 109 -0.64 13.24 17.06
CA ALA A 109 -0.87 14.65 16.75
C ALA A 109 -2.34 15.04 16.98
N ALA A 110 -3.27 14.21 16.49
CA ALA A 110 -4.70 14.43 16.62
C ALA A 110 -5.15 14.50 18.10
N THR A 111 -4.59 13.64 18.98
CA THR A 111 -4.90 13.69 20.43
C THR A 111 -4.45 14.99 21.10
N ARG A 112 -3.58 15.77 20.44
CA ARG A 112 -3.09 17.08 20.89
C ARG A 112 -3.74 18.24 20.15
N GLY A 113 -4.75 17.97 19.32
CA GLY A 113 -5.47 18.98 18.54
C GLY A 113 -4.73 19.46 17.28
N TYR A 114 -3.68 18.75 16.83
CA TYR A 114 -2.97 19.07 15.60
C TYR A 114 -3.48 18.29 14.41
N GLU A 115 -3.58 18.95 13.25
CA GLU A 115 -3.86 18.36 11.94
C GLU A 115 -2.64 18.57 11.04
N LEU A 116 -2.13 17.48 10.44
CA LEU A 116 -1.04 17.56 9.46
C LEU A 116 -1.62 17.88 8.08
N ARG A 117 -1.09 18.89 7.43
CA ARG A 117 -1.34 19.21 6.02
C ARG A 117 -0.01 19.26 5.28
N THR A 118 0.07 18.56 4.15
CA THR A 118 1.28 18.50 3.31
C THR A 118 0.93 18.79 1.86
N GLY A 119 1.87 19.42 1.14
CA GLY A 119 1.92 19.46 -0.32
C GLY A 119 3.05 18.56 -0.78
N VAL A 120 2.80 17.69 -1.75
CA VAL A 120 3.84 16.84 -2.35
C VAL A 120 4.29 17.49 -3.65
N GLU A 121 5.61 17.71 -3.76
CA GLU A 121 6.26 18.24 -4.98
C GLU A 121 7.05 17.11 -5.64
N CYS A 122 6.90 16.95 -6.95
CA CYS A 122 7.65 15.98 -7.74
C CYS A 122 8.74 16.71 -8.52
N GLU A 123 10.00 16.36 -8.25
CA GLU A 123 11.15 16.87 -9.01
C GLU A 123 11.68 15.79 -9.94
N PHE A 124 11.93 16.13 -11.20
CA PHE A 124 12.47 15.21 -12.20
C PHE A 124 13.18 15.95 -13.32
N PHE A 125 14.05 15.26 -14.01
CA PHE A 125 14.75 15.76 -15.20
C PHE A 125 14.20 15.05 -16.45
N LEU A 126 13.91 15.82 -17.48
CA LEU A 126 13.67 15.30 -18.83
C LEU A 126 15.01 15.24 -19.56
N LEU A 127 15.42 14.04 -19.96
CA LEU A 127 16.67 13.82 -20.70
C LEU A 127 16.34 13.43 -22.15
N THR A 128 17.15 13.93 -23.09
CA THR A 128 17.17 13.40 -24.45
C THR A 128 17.93 12.08 -24.47
N PRO A 129 17.54 11.11 -25.33
CA PRO A 129 18.26 9.86 -25.53
C PRO A 129 19.70 10.07 -25.94
#